data_76f44f88706f6cafb15ae93598ae8863
#
_entry.id   76f44f88706f6cafb15ae93598ae8863
#
_cell.length_a   1.000
_cell.length_b   1.000
_cell.length_c   1.000
_cell.angle_alpha   90.00
_cell.angle_beta   90.00
_cell.angle_gamma   90.00
#
_symmetry.space_group_name_H-M   'P 1'
#
loop_
_entity.id
_entity.type
_entity.pdbx_description
1 polymer ?
#
loop_
_entity_poly.entity_id
_entity_poly.type
_entity_poly.pdbx_seq_one_letter_code
_entity_poly.pdbx_strand_id
1 'polypeptide(L)'
;MIFPDNIPLNPLKNGQLWISHYPGKRGIENKAIQAEMDLLELKKRKIDIVASLLERKELAELQIANLFELIKKHKFSHYYFPIKDKSAPKNKVQLRRFLNNLCDEIQKDKKILIHCNAGLGRSGLIAALICKKLGIVEEPIPFIRQYRPGAIETREQEKLISSLDLA
;
A
#
# COMPACT_ATOMS: atom_id res chain seq x y z
N MET A 1 2.47 14.03 -10.68
CA MET A 1 1.12 13.68 -10.15
C MET A 1 1.06 12.19 -9.88
N ILE A 2 0.44 11.79 -8.78
CA ILE A 2 0.26 10.38 -8.41
C ILE A 2 -0.93 9.79 -9.18
N PHE A 3 -0.75 8.54 -9.68
CA PHE A 3 -1.79 7.78 -10.35
C PHE A 3 -1.90 6.42 -9.68
N PRO A 4 -2.74 6.31 -8.63
CA PRO A 4 -2.94 5.03 -7.97
C PRO A 4 -3.83 4.11 -8.79
N ASP A 5 -3.51 2.81 -8.77
CA ASP A 5 -4.36 1.78 -9.37
C ASP A 5 -5.35 1.25 -8.33
N ASN A 6 -6.61 1.18 -8.73
CA ASN A 6 -7.66 0.57 -7.91
C ASN A 6 -7.58 -0.95 -8.03
N ILE A 7 -7.55 -1.63 -6.89
CA ILE A 7 -7.69 -3.08 -6.80
C ILE A 7 -9.16 -3.35 -6.46
N PRO A 8 -9.95 -3.91 -7.37
CA PRO A 8 -11.36 -4.13 -7.13
C PRO A 8 -11.57 -5.14 -6.00
N LEU A 9 -12.35 -4.74 -5.02
CA LEU A 9 -12.81 -5.57 -3.93
C LEU A 9 -14.28 -5.98 -4.20
N ASN A 10 -14.96 -6.49 -3.19
CA ASN A 10 -16.36 -6.87 -3.31
C ASN A 10 -17.22 -5.66 -3.76
N PRO A 11 -18.00 -5.75 -4.86
CA PRO A 11 -18.83 -4.65 -5.37
C PRO A 11 -19.97 -4.24 -4.41
N LEU A 12 -20.28 -5.06 -3.41
CA LEU A 12 -21.31 -4.76 -2.40
C LEU A 12 -20.77 -3.91 -1.23
N LYS A 13 -19.47 -3.58 -1.21
CA LYS A 13 -18.85 -2.74 -0.18
C LYS A 13 -18.24 -1.49 -0.79
N ASN A 14 -18.35 -0.36 -0.08
CA ASN A 14 -17.77 0.91 -0.51
C ASN A 14 -16.28 1.06 -0.18
N GLY A 15 -15.75 0.19 0.67
CA GLY A 15 -14.33 0.16 0.99
C GLY A 15 -13.49 -0.15 -0.26
N GLN A 16 -12.38 0.57 -0.42
CA GLN A 16 -11.55 0.47 -1.63
C GLN A 16 -10.09 0.30 -1.26
N LEU A 17 -9.38 -0.44 -2.10
CA LEU A 17 -7.95 -0.66 -2.00
C LEU A 17 -7.25 -0.09 -3.24
N TRP A 18 -6.24 0.73 -3.01
CA TRP A 18 -5.45 1.38 -4.04
C TRP A 18 -3.97 1.11 -3.84
N ILE A 19 -3.21 0.97 -4.91
CA ILE A 19 -1.76 0.79 -4.89
C ILE A 19 -1.08 1.92 -5.67
N SER A 20 0.04 2.44 -5.15
CA SER A 20 0.84 3.43 -5.86
C SER A 20 2.30 3.42 -5.40
N HIS A 21 3.14 4.14 -6.14
CA HIS A 21 4.42 4.64 -5.62
C HIS A 21 4.18 5.66 -4.48
N TYR A 22 5.24 5.99 -3.72
CA TYR A 22 5.11 6.99 -2.65
C TYR A 22 4.76 8.38 -3.20
N PRO A 23 3.97 9.20 -2.45
CA PRO A 23 3.73 10.60 -2.79
C PRO A 23 5.04 11.39 -2.87
N GLY A 24 5.22 12.15 -3.94
CA GLY A 24 6.44 12.92 -4.20
C GLY A 24 7.46 12.22 -5.12
N LYS A 25 7.27 10.95 -5.46
CA LYS A 25 8.24 10.20 -6.28
C LYS A 25 8.58 10.88 -7.60
N ARG A 26 7.61 11.49 -8.25
CA ARG A 26 7.75 12.13 -9.55
C ARG A 26 8.18 13.59 -9.48
N GLY A 27 8.52 14.10 -8.30
CA GLY A 27 9.11 15.41 -8.12
C GLY A 27 10.55 15.44 -8.62
N ILE A 28 10.85 16.33 -9.56
CA ILE A 28 12.19 16.50 -10.13
C ILE A 28 12.98 17.50 -9.29
N GLU A 29 12.44 18.68 -9.07
CA GLU A 29 13.13 19.75 -8.35
C GLU A 29 12.88 19.71 -6.84
N ASN A 30 11.65 19.43 -6.42
CA ASN A 30 11.28 19.38 -5.01
C ASN A 30 10.27 18.28 -4.73
N LYS A 31 10.72 17.21 -4.10
CA LYS A 31 9.88 16.07 -3.78
C LYS A 31 8.84 16.36 -2.70
N ALA A 32 9.13 17.25 -1.77
CA ALA A 32 8.18 17.63 -0.71
C ALA A 32 6.99 18.39 -1.30
N ILE A 33 7.23 19.35 -2.20
CA ILE A 33 6.15 20.05 -2.91
C ILE A 33 5.33 19.06 -3.74
N GLN A 34 5.99 18.18 -4.49
CA GLN A 34 5.28 17.16 -5.26
C GLN A 34 4.47 16.21 -4.34
N ALA A 35 4.98 15.86 -3.17
CA ALA A 35 4.26 15.04 -2.21
C ALA A 35 3.01 15.73 -1.69
N GLU A 36 3.06 17.03 -1.39
CA GLU A 36 1.88 17.81 -1.01
C GLU A 36 0.82 17.81 -2.13
N MET A 37 1.24 18.03 -3.38
CA MET A 37 0.33 17.98 -4.53
C MET A 37 -0.31 16.60 -4.70
N ASP A 38 0.49 15.54 -4.55
CA ASP A 38 0.02 14.16 -4.65
C ASP A 38 -0.97 13.84 -3.50
N LEU A 39 -0.69 14.29 -2.28
CA LEU A 39 -1.59 14.11 -1.13
C LEU A 39 -2.92 14.87 -1.33
N LEU A 40 -2.89 16.07 -1.89
CA LEU A 40 -4.10 16.81 -2.25
C LEU A 40 -4.94 16.06 -3.31
N GLU A 41 -4.27 15.44 -4.30
CA GLU A 41 -4.96 14.63 -5.29
C GLU A 41 -5.61 13.38 -4.66
N LEU A 42 -4.92 12.73 -3.70
CA LEU A 42 -5.50 11.63 -2.94
C LEU A 42 -6.73 12.05 -2.12
N LYS A 43 -6.74 13.27 -1.57
CA LYS A 43 -7.94 13.83 -0.90
C LYS A 43 -9.10 14.02 -1.86
N LYS A 44 -8.87 14.52 -3.07
CA LYS A 44 -9.92 14.64 -4.10
C LYS A 44 -10.53 13.28 -4.44
N ARG A 45 -9.73 12.21 -4.43
CA ARG A 45 -10.18 10.82 -4.63
C ARG A 45 -10.86 10.23 -3.40
N LYS A 46 -10.96 11.00 -2.31
CA LYS A 46 -11.56 10.58 -1.03
C LYS A 46 -10.82 9.38 -0.40
N ILE A 47 -9.51 9.31 -0.56
CA ILE A 47 -8.69 8.37 0.19
C ILE A 47 -8.72 8.79 1.67
N ASP A 48 -8.98 7.85 2.56
CA ASP A 48 -9.05 8.08 4.01
C ASP A 48 -7.72 7.74 4.69
N ILE A 49 -7.07 6.69 4.22
CA ILE A 49 -5.93 6.04 4.88
C ILE A 49 -4.77 5.92 3.90
N VAL A 50 -3.57 6.24 4.38
CA VAL A 50 -2.32 5.96 3.68
C VAL A 50 -1.54 4.92 4.48
N ALA A 51 -1.24 3.78 3.87
CA ALA A 51 -0.41 2.73 4.43
C ALA A 51 0.98 2.75 3.81
N SER A 52 2.00 3.07 4.60
CA SER A 52 3.38 3.24 4.16
C SER A 52 4.23 2.01 4.50
N LEU A 53 4.90 1.46 3.49
CA LEU A 53 5.73 0.27 3.60
C LEU A 53 7.24 0.56 3.49
N LEU A 54 7.63 1.81 3.28
CA LEU A 54 9.04 2.23 3.22
C LEU A 54 9.70 2.19 4.59
N GLU A 55 10.94 1.77 4.66
CA GLU A 55 11.76 1.95 5.86
C GLU A 55 12.12 3.44 6.05
N ARG A 56 12.30 3.90 7.30
CA ARG A 56 12.66 5.31 7.55
C ARG A 56 13.95 5.75 6.87
N LYS A 57 14.94 4.85 6.78
CA LYS A 57 16.19 5.13 6.05
C LYS A 57 15.97 5.39 4.56
N GLU A 58 15.03 4.67 3.94
CA GLU A 58 14.66 4.90 2.53
C GLU A 58 14.08 6.30 2.32
N LEU A 59 13.30 6.83 3.28
CA LEU A 59 12.75 8.17 3.16
C LEU A 59 13.84 9.25 3.05
N ALA A 60 14.94 9.10 3.79
CA ALA A 60 16.08 10.00 3.71
C ALA A 60 16.83 9.82 2.36
N GLU A 61 17.11 8.60 1.96
CA GLU A 61 17.74 8.26 0.67
C GLU A 61 16.92 8.76 -0.52
N LEU A 62 15.60 8.67 -0.42
CA LEU A 62 14.65 9.16 -1.42
C LEU A 62 14.41 10.67 -1.36
N GLN A 63 15.08 11.40 -0.45
CA GLN A 63 14.94 12.85 -0.25
C GLN A 63 13.50 13.30 0.07
N ILE A 64 12.79 12.50 0.87
CA ILE A 64 11.43 12.75 1.32
C ILE A 64 11.27 12.40 2.81
N ALA A 65 12.26 12.74 3.63
CA ALA A 65 12.29 12.41 5.05
C ALA A 65 11.05 12.87 5.82
N ASN A 66 10.41 13.95 5.39
CA ASN A 66 9.21 14.53 6.00
C ASN A 66 7.88 13.96 5.46
N LEU A 67 7.88 12.87 4.70
CA LEU A 67 6.65 12.33 4.11
C LEU A 67 5.57 12.01 5.16
N PHE A 68 5.96 11.46 6.31
CA PHE A 68 5.01 11.09 7.34
C PHE A 68 4.37 12.30 8.01
N GLU A 69 5.13 13.39 8.20
CA GLU A 69 4.62 14.68 8.68
C GLU A 69 3.63 15.28 7.66
N LEU A 70 3.94 15.19 6.37
CA LEU A 70 3.03 15.65 5.31
C LEU A 70 1.73 14.85 5.28
N ILE A 71 1.79 13.51 5.38
CA ILE A 71 0.61 12.65 5.48
C ILE A 71 -0.28 13.08 6.66
N LYS A 72 0.33 13.31 7.82
CA LYS A 72 -0.38 13.77 9.02
C LYS A 72 -0.95 15.20 8.85
N LYS A 73 -0.17 16.12 8.29
CA LYS A 73 -0.59 17.51 7.99
C LYS A 73 -1.86 17.52 7.14
N HIS A 74 -1.93 16.64 6.14
CA HIS A 74 -3.09 16.49 5.27
C HIS A 74 -4.22 15.64 5.87
N LYS A 75 -4.16 15.32 7.18
CA LYS A 75 -5.23 14.63 7.93
C LYS A 75 -5.63 13.28 7.34
N PHE A 76 -4.67 12.50 6.85
CA PHE A 76 -4.88 11.08 6.59
C PHE A 76 -4.67 10.27 7.86
N SER A 77 -5.45 9.21 8.03
CA SER A 77 -5.05 8.14 8.94
C SER A 77 -3.83 7.44 8.35
N HIS A 78 -2.79 7.25 9.15
CA HIS A 78 -1.53 6.71 8.68
C HIS A 78 -1.22 5.38 9.34
N TYR A 79 -1.11 4.34 8.53
CA TYR A 79 -0.66 3.02 8.94
C TYR A 79 0.77 2.80 8.46
N TYR A 80 1.66 2.40 9.35
CA TYR A 80 3.06 2.21 9.05
C TYR A 80 3.52 0.79 9.33
N PHE A 81 4.02 0.11 8.31
CA PHE A 81 4.56 -1.24 8.41
C PHE A 81 5.79 -1.36 7.49
N PRO A 82 7.00 -1.09 8.00
CA PRO A 82 8.19 -1.10 7.18
C PRO A 82 8.53 -2.52 6.70
N ILE A 83 8.78 -2.64 5.42
CA ILE A 83 9.26 -3.87 4.77
C ILE A 83 10.53 -3.51 4.02
N LYS A 84 11.62 -4.26 4.25
CA LYS A 84 12.86 -4.10 3.49
C LYS A 84 12.58 -4.29 1.99
N ASP A 85 13.21 -3.48 1.15
CA ASP A 85 13.00 -3.56 -0.30
C ASP A 85 13.30 -4.97 -0.84
N LYS A 86 12.49 -5.39 -1.82
CA LYS A 86 12.55 -6.72 -2.46
C LYS A 86 12.46 -7.92 -1.52
N SER A 87 12.00 -7.73 -0.28
CA SER A 87 11.84 -8.81 0.70
C SER A 87 10.38 -9.03 1.12
N ALA A 88 10.15 -10.06 1.91
CA ALA A 88 8.89 -10.34 2.57
C ALA A 88 9.03 -10.19 4.09
N PRO A 89 7.97 -9.79 4.82
CA PRO A 89 7.98 -9.69 6.27
C PRO A 89 8.26 -11.03 6.95
N LYS A 90 9.23 -11.04 7.87
CA LYS A 90 9.57 -12.26 8.63
C LYS A 90 8.65 -12.46 9.84
N ASN A 91 8.26 -11.37 10.50
CA ASN A 91 7.36 -11.44 11.65
C ASN A 91 5.90 -11.58 11.22
N LYS A 92 5.44 -12.83 11.13
CA LYS A 92 4.08 -13.16 10.70
C LYS A 92 2.99 -12.67 11.66
N VAL A 93 3.29 -12.54 12.95
CA VAL A 93 2.34 -12.03 13.95
C VAL A 93 2.06 -10.55 13.73
N GLN A 94 3.11 -9.74 13.57
CA GLN A 94 2.97 -8.31 13.27
C GLN A 94 2.31 -8.10 11.91
N LEU A 95 2.64 -8.91 10.91
CA LEU A 95 2.02 -8.87 9.60
C LEU A 95 0.51 -9.14 9.68
N ARG A 96 0.09 -10.20 10.37
CA ARG A 96 -1.34 -10.51 10.56
C ARG A 96 -2.08 -9.38 11.24
N ARG A 97 -1.49 -8.79 12.30
CA ARG A 97 -2.09 -7.63 12.99
C ARG A 97 -2.27 -6.44 12.05
N PHE A 98 -1.25 -6.13 11.25
CA PHE A 98 -1.33 -5.06 10.26
C PHE A 98 -2.41 -5.31 9.21
N LEU A 99 -2.48 -6.54 8.68
CA LEU A 99 -3.51 -6.94 7.71
C LEU A 99 -4.91 -6.88 8.32
N ASN A 100 -5.10 -7.34 9.57
CA ASN A 100 -6.38 -7.26 10.27
C ASN A 100 -6.86 -5.81 10.35
N ASN A 101 -5.99 -4.90 10.80
CA ASN A 101 -6.33 -3.48 10.91
C ASN A 101 -6.77 -2.89 9.57
N LEU A 102 -6.06 -3.18 8.48
CA LEU A 102 -6.44 -2.68 7.15
C LEU A 102 -7.75 -3.30 6.64
N CYS A 103 -7.95 -4.60 6.86
CA CYS A 103 -9.20 -5.28 6.48
C CYS A 103 -10.40 -4.73 7.26
N ASP A 104 -10.24 -4.48 8.56
CA ASP A 104 -11.29 -3.87 9.39
C ASP A 104 -11.66 -2.47 8.88
N GLU A 105 -10.69 -1.67 8.48
CA GLU A 105 -10.95 -0.34 7.90
C GLU A 105 -11.67 -0.44 6.54
N ILE A 106 -11.28 -1.39 5.68
CA ILE A 106 -12.00 -1.66 4.42
C ILE A 106 -13.45 -2.07 4.70
N GLN A 107 -13.68 -2.89 5.73
CA GLN A 107 -15.04 -3.31 6.11
C GLN A 107 -15.89 -2.17 6.69
N LYS A 108 -15.26 -1.08 7.15
CA LYS A 108 -15.90 0.18 7.55
C LYS A 108 -16.03 1.17 6.38
N ASP A 109 -15.98 0.69 5.16
CA ASP A 109 -16.09 1.47 3.92
C ASP A 109 -14.97 2.51 3.71
N LYS A 110 -13.81 2.35 4.36
CA LYS A 110 -12.66 3.23 4.18
C LYS A 110 -11.91 2.93 2.88
N LYS A 111 -11.36 3.98 2.29
CA LYS A 111 -10.52 3.91 1.10
C LYS A 111 -9.06 3.99 1.50
N ILE A 112 -8.31 2.96 1.19
CA ILE A 112 -6.90 2.80 1.60
C ILE A 112 -5.99 2.90 0.39
N LEU A 113 -4.97 3.74 0.47
CA LEU A 113 -3.82 3.70 -0.42
C LEU A 113 -2.67 2.97 0.25
N ILE A 114 -2.13 1.95 -0.40
CA ILE A 114 -0.88 1.29 0.00
C ILE A 114 0.24 1.77 -0.93
N HIS A 115 1.34 2.21 -0.36
CA HIS A 115 2.52 2.58 -1.13
C HIS A 115 3.81 1.98 -0.60
N CYS A 116 4.74 1.78 -1.51
CA CYS A 116 6.16 1.55 -1.24
C CYS A 116 6.99 2.48 -2.12
N ASN A 117 8.16 2.08 -2.61
CA ASN A 117 8.93 2.91 -3.54
C ASN A 117 8.25 2.98 -4.92
N ALA A 118 8.15 1.84 -5.62
CA ALA A 118 7.55 1.79 -6.96
C ALA A 118 6.04 1.48 -6.94
N GLY A 119 5.50 1.03 -5.82
CA GLY A 119 4.14 0.53 -5.74
C GLY A 119 3.97 -0.82 -6.44
N LEU A 120 4.98 -1.66 -6.44
CA LEU A 120 5.00 -2.97 -7.10
C LEU A 120 5.18 -4.11 -6.09
N GLY A 121 6.40 -4.39 -5.64
CA GLY A 121 6.72 -5.58 -4.84
C GLY A 121 6.01 -5.61 -3.50
N ARG A 122 6.39 -4.72 -2.59
CA ARG A 122 5.85 -4.65 -1.22
C ARG A 122 4.36 -4.30 -1.19
N SER A 123 3.95 -3.33 -2.00
CA SER A 123 2.54 -2.93 -2.10
C SER A 123 1.68 -4.04 -2.69
N GLY A 124 2.16 -4.70 -3.74
CA GLY A 124 1.49 -5.85 -4.35
C GLY A 124 1.36 -7.02 -3.39
N LEU A 125 2.41 -7.31 -2.61
CA LEU A 125 2.39 -8.34 -1.56
C LEU A 125 1.26 -8.08 -0.55
N ILE A 126 1.20 -6.88 0.02
CA ILE A 126 0.18 -6.53 1.04
C ILE A 126 -1.22 -6.55 0.42
N ALA A 127 -1.39 -6.02 -0.80
CA ALA A 127 -2.69 -6.05 -1.48
C ALA A 127 -3.17 -7.48 -1.76
N ALA A 128 -2.27 -8.37 -2.20
CA ALA A 128 -2.59 -9.77 -2.43
C ALA A 128 -3.03 -10.48 -1.13
N LEU A 129 -2.33 -10.22 -0.03
CA LEU A 129 -2.69 -10.77 1.29
C LEU A 129 -4.03 -10.23 1.80
N ILE A 130 -4.36 -8.96 1.55
CA ILE A 130 -5.68 -8.39 1.86
C ILE A 130 -6.77 -9.08 1.03
N CYS A 131 -6.58 -9.23 -0.29
CA CYS A 131 -7.54 -9.91 -1.15
C CYS A 131 -7.76 -11.36 -0.72
N LYS A 132 -6.69 -12.09 -0.38
CA LYS A 132 -6.74 -13.45 0.16
C LYS A 132 -7.53 -13.48 1.47
N LYS A 133 -7.22 -12.59 2.41
CA LYS A 133 -7.88 -12.54 3.73
C LYS A 133 -9.37 -12.20 3.64
N LEU A 134 -9.75 -11.32 2.74
CA LEU A 134 -11.14 -10.92 2.52
C LEU A 134 -11.92 -11.93 1.64
N GLY A 135 -11.27 -13.00 1.16
CA GLY A 135 -11.90 -13.99 0.29
C GLY A 135 -12.34 -13.43 -1.06
N ILE A 136 -11.64 -12.41 -1.58
CA ILE A 136 -11.99 -11.77 -2.85
C ILE A 136 -11.73 -12.70 -4.03
N VAL A 137 -10.62 -13.42 -4.00
CA VAL A 137 -10.17 -14.32 -5.05
C VAL A 137 -9.38 -15.49 -4.47
N GLU A 138 -9.42 -16.64 -5.16
CA GLU A 138 -8.62 -17.80 -4.79
C GLU A 138 -7.14 -17.64 -5.13
N GLU A 139 -6.83 -17.01 -6.26
CA GLU A 139 -5.47 -16.78 -6.76
C GLU A 139 -5.11 -15.31 -6.75
N PRO A 140 -4.64 -14.76 -5.61
CA PRO A 140 -4.42 -13.32 -5.46
C PRO A 140 -3.23 -12.80 -6.28
N ILE A 141 -2.21 -13.61 -6.60
CA ILE A 141 -1.04 -13.16 -7.36
C ILE A 141 -1.42 -12.75 -8.79
N PRO A 142 -2.02 -13.62 -9.62
CA PRO A 142 -2.42 -13.22 -10.97
C PRO A 142 -3.48 -12.11 -10.93
N PHE A 143 -4.38 -12.12 -9.94
CA PHE A 143 -5.38 -11.08 -9.77
C PHE A 143 -4.73 -9.70 -9.58
N ILE A 144 -3.80 -9.54 -8.65
CA ILE A 144 -3.11 -8.25 -8.45
C ILE A 144 -2.33 -7.83 -9.69
N ARG A 145 -1.66 -8.75 -10.35
CA ARG A 145 -0.88 -8.47 -11.57
C ARG A 145 -1.74 -8.00 -12.75
N GLN A 146 -3.02 -8.38 -12.78
CA GLN A 146 -3.97 -7.88 -13.78
C GLN A 146 -4.20 -6.37 -13.66
N TYR A 147 -4.27 -5.85 -12.43
CA TYR A 147 -4.52 -4.42 -12.16
C TYR A 147 -3.23 -3.62 -11.96
N ARG A 148 -2.16 -4.29 -11.58
CA ARG A 148 -0.84 -3.68 -11.40
C ARG A 148 0.24 -4.57 -12.03
N PRO A 149 0.47 -4.49 -13.34
CA PRO A 149 1.51 -5.27 -14.01
C PRO A 149 2.88 -5.10 -13.35
N GLY A 150 3.60 -6.20 -13.15
CA GLY A 150 4.89 -6.22 -12.46
C GLY A 150 4.80 -6.24 -10.92
N ALA A 151 3.60 -6.27 -10.33
CA ALA A 151 3.45 -6.40 -8.89
C ALA A 151 3.93 -7.77 -8.38
N ILE A 152 4.36 -7.80 -7.10
CA ILE A 152 4.89 -9.01 -6.43
C ILE A 152 6.18 -9.46 -7.14
N GLU A 153 7.28 -8.78 -6.79
CA GLU A 153 8.53 -8.82 -7.58
C GLU A 153 9.43 -10.01 -7.26
N THR A 154 9.24 -10.69 -6.12
CA THR A 154 10.17 -11.73 -5.69
C THR A 154 9.48 -13.04 -5.35
N ARG A 155 10.21 -14.17 -5.54
CA ARG A 155 9.73 -15.50 -5.14
C ARG A 155 9.45 -15.60 -3.63
N GLU A 156 10.19 -14.85 -2.80
CA GLU A 156 9.94 -14.80 -1.35
C GLU A 156 8.56 -14.20 -1.05
N GLN A 157 8.18 -13.14 -1.77
CA GLN A 157 6.84 -12.54 -1.68
C GLN A 157 5.76 -13.50 -2.15
N GLU A 158 5.95 -14.18 -3.27
CA GLU A 158 5.00 -15.18 -3.77
C GLU A 158 4.82 -16.34 -2.79
N LYS A 159 5.92 -16.87 -2.23
CA LYS A 159 5.87 -17.93 -1.22
C LYS A 159 5.10 -17.50 0.03
N LEU A 160 5.30 -16.26 0.50
CA LEU A 160 4.57 -15.77 1.66
C LEU A 160 3.06 -15.69 1.38
N ILE A 161 2.64 -15.18 0.20
CA ILE A 161 1.23 -15.13 -0.18
C ILE A 161 0.61 -16.53 -0.19
N SER A 162 1.30 -17.50 -0.78
CA SER A 162 0.79 -18.87 -0.88
C SER A 162 0.71 -19.58 0.48
N SER A 163 1.74 -19.43 1.32
CA SER A 163 1.90 -20.19 2.56
C SER A 163 1.30 -19.55 3.81
N LEU A 164 1.00 -18.23 3.79
CA LEU A 164 0.48 -17.57 4.98
C LEU A 164 -0.98 -17.97 5.22
N ASP A 165 -1.20 -18.63 6.35
CA ASP A 165 -2.54 -18.83 6.88
C ASP A 165 -3.08 -17.50 7.46
N LEU A 166 -4.25 -17.09 6.98
CA LEU A 166 -4.93 -15.84 7.33
C LEU A 166 -6.28 -16.09 8.03
N ALA A 167 -6.54 -17.36 8.39
CA ALA A 167 -7.70 -17.69 9.21
C ALA A 167 -7.64 -17.00 10.59
#